data_4603f5bdc9683290dd177e4fbb373a5d
#
_entry.id   4603f5bdc9683290dd177e4fbb373a5d
#
_cell.length_a   1.000
_cell.length_b   1.000
_cell.length_c   1.000
_cell.angle_alpha   90.00
_cell.angle_beta   90.00
_cell.angle_gamma   90.00
#
_symmetry.space_group_name_H-M   'P 1'
#
loop_
_entity.id
_entity.type
_entity.pdbx_description
1 polymer ?
#
loop_
_entity_poly.entity_id
_entity_poly.type
_entity_poly.pdbx_seq_one_letter_code
_entity_poly.pdbx_strand_id
1 'polypeptide(L)'
;SLHNPSGIFNFTSLINAVLPPEVLGAGGDAIAAMIADAIDRKAARAGKPKGWVDADAPLAGHTLAMIFEKNSTRTRVSFDMAIRQLGGTSLILDGATSQLGRGEPVEDAAQVMSRMCDVIMIRTFEEATLLEMAEHATVPVINGLTNRTHPCQIMADIMTFEEHNGPIKGKKVVWSGDGNNVFASFAHAAKQFDFELVFTGPETLDPERALDGLYRTERDPNIAVQGADLVVTDTWVSMHDPQSARERRHNQLRGYQVNDALMAKAKSDAKFLHCLPAHRGEEATDSVLDGPQSVIWDEAENRIHAQKSILLWAMGLLG
;
A
#
# COMPACT_ATOMS: atom_id res chain seq x y z
N SER A 1 -23.03 10.29 0.78
CA SER A 1 -22.10 9.59 -0.11
C SER A 1 -20.71 10.16 0.10
N LEU A 2 -19.80 9.34 0.62
CA LEU A 2 -18.39 9.70 0.81
C LEU A 2 -17.67 9.72 -0.54
N HIS A 3 -18.17 10.49 -1.48
CA HIS A 3 -17.46 10.71 -2.73
C HIS A 3 -16.22 11.52 -2.40
N ASN A 4 -15.04 10.96 -2.63
CA ASN A 4 -13.81 11.72 -2.67
C ASN A 4 -13.97 12.80 -3.76
N PRO A 5 -14.09 14.10 -3.42
CA PRO A 5 -14.37 15.14 -4.40
C PRO A 5 -13.27 15.29 -5.46
N SER A 6 -12.07 14.74 -5.22
CA SER A 6 -10.96 14.69 -6.19
C SER A 6 -10.91 13.38 -6.98
N GLY A 7 -11.75 12.38 -6.67
CA GLY A 7 -11.74 11.08 -7.35
C GLY A 7 -10.47 10.25 -7.17
N ILE A 8 -9.58 10.62 -6.24
CA ILE A 8 -8.29 9.94 -6.02
C ILE A 8 -8.39 9.02 -4.80
N PHE A 9 -8.07 7.74 -4.96
CA PHE A 9 -7.73 6.90 -3.83
C PHE A 9 -6.25 7.09 -3.48
N ASN A 10 -6.01 7.92 -2.47
CA ASN A 10 -4.69 8.15 -1.91
C ASN A 10 -4.86 8.49 -0.42
N PHE A 11 -4.10 7.86 0.47
CA PHE A 11 -4.13 8.20 1.90
C PHE A 11 -3.83 9.68 2.13
N THR A 12 -2.96 10.28 1.33
CA THR A 12 -2.63 11.70 1.41
C THR A 12 -3.86 12.57 1.11
N SER A 13 -4.71 12.20 0.16
CA SER A 13 -5.92 12.95 -0.14
C SER A 13 -7.05 12.74 0.87
N LEU A 14 -7.09 11.58 1.52
CA LEU A 14 -7.96 11.34 2.68
C LEU A 14 -7.53 12.15 3.91
N ILE A 15 -6.26 12.58 3.97
CA ILE A 15 -5.65 13.26 5.12
C ILE A 15 -5.40 14.74 4.84
N ASN A 16 -4.92 15.09 3.63
CA ASN A 16 -4.51 16.46 3.25
C ASN A 16 -5.57 17.23 2.46
N ALA A 17 -6.63 16.58 1.97
CA ALA A 17 -7.77 17.38 1.59
C ALA A 17 -8.14 18.18 2.83
N VAL A 18 -8.27 19.49 2.69
CA VAL A 18 -8.88 20.35 3.69
C VAL A 18 -10.33 19.90 3.78
N LEU A 19 -10.50 18.68 4.29
CA LEU A 19 -11.80 18.11 4.58
C LEU A 19 -12.21 18.72 5.93
N PRO A 20 -13.44 19.21 6.04
CA PRO A 20 -13.98 19.60 7.33
C PRO A 20 -13.73 18.48 8.35
N PRO A 21 -13.55 18.80 9.64
CA PRO A 21 -13.33 17.80 10.70
C PRO A 21 -14.34 16.63 10.69
N GLU A 22 -15.55 16.90 10.21
CA GLU A 22 -16.62 15.91 10.05
C GLU A 22 -16.28 14.82 9.00
N VAL A 23 -15.45 15.15 8.01
CA VAL A 23 -15.04 14.20 6.95
C VAL A 23 -13.78 13.41 7.34
N LEU A 24 -12.98 13.93 8.28
CA LEU A 24 -11.87 13.17 8.86
C LEU A 24 -12.37 11.99 9.70
N GLY A 25 -13.47 12.13 10.41
CA GLY A 25 -14.15 11.03 11.09
C GLY A 25 -14.76 10.01 10.11
N ALA A 26 -15.35 10.49 9.04
CA ALA A 26 -15.92 9.66 7.98
C ALA A 26 -14.85 8.93 7.15
N GLY A 27 -13.64 9.49 7.03
CA GLY A 27 -12.51 8.83 6.35
C GLY A 27 -12.08 7.53 7.03
N GLY A 28 -11.99 7.53 8.36
CA GLY A 28 -11.67 6.34 9.16
C GLY A 28 -12.73 5.25 9.01
N ASP A 29 -13.99 5.61 9.03
CA ASP A 29 -15.11 4.67 8.87
C ASP A 29 -15.13 4.06 7.46
N ALA A 30 -14.85 4.84 6.41
CA ALA A 30 -14.78 4.35 5.04
C ALA A 30 -13.63 3.35 4.85
N ILE A 31 -12.48 3.63 5.44
CA ILE A 31 -11.31 2.75 5.36
C ILE A 31 -11.58 1.45 6.15
N ALA A 32 -12.18 1.54 7.33
CA ALA A 32 -12.59 0.38 8.10
C ALA A 32 -13.63 -0.47 7.35
N ALA A 33 -14.57 0.16 6.66
CA ALA A 33 -15.55 -0.53 5.82
C ALA A 33 -14.88 -1.24 4.63
N MET A 34 -13.86 -0.63 4.00
CA MET A 34 -13.08 -1.27 2.94
C MET A 34 -12.36 -2.53 3.46
N ILE A 35 -11.75 -2.47 4.63
CA ILE A 35 -11.08 -3.63 5.24
C ILE A 35 -12.10 -4.75 5.53
N ALA A 36 -13.23 -4.41 6.13
CA ALA A 36 -14.29 -5.38 6.44
C ALA A 36 -14.84 -6.06 5.16
N ASP A 37 -15.15 -5.29 4.12
CA ASP A 37 -15.59 -5.82 2.83
C ASP A 37 -14.53 -6.74 2.20
N ALA A 38 -13.25 -6.35 2.26
CA ALA A 38 -12.15 -7.16 1.73
C ALA A 38 -12.07 -8.52 2.44
N ILE A 39 -12.19 -8.55 3.76
CA ILE A 39 -12.19 -9.78 4.57
C ILE A 39 -13.41 -10.66 4.21
N ASP A 40 -14.59 -10.07 4.13
CA ASP A 40 -15.82 -10.79 3.81
C ASP A 40 -15.79 -11.38 2.39
N ARG A 41 -15.33 -10.61 1.39
CA ARG A 41 -15.17 -11.09 0.01
C ARG A 41 -14.12 -12.18 -0.09
N LYS A 42 -13.01 -12.08 0.63
CA LYS A 42 -12.01 -13.15 0.72
C LYS A 42 -12.61 -14.43 1.29
N ALA A 43 -13.34 -14.34 2.41
CA ALA A 43 -13.98 -15.48 3.05
C ALA A 43 -15.00 -16.15 2.12
N ALA A 44 -15.81 -15.39 1.40
CA ALA A 44 -16.80 -15.89 0.43
C ALA A 44 -16.18 -16.67 -0.73
N ARG A 45 -14.87 -16.53 -0.96
CA ARG A 45 -14.13 -17.21 -2.02
C ARG A 45 -13.44 -18.50 -1.58
N ALA A 46 -13.60 -18.91 -0.33
CA ALA A 46 -12.96 -20.12 0.19
C ALA A 46 -13.27 -21.34 -0.71
N GLY A 47 -12.23 -22.05 -1.16
CA GLY A 47 -12.35 -23.20 -2.04
C GLY A 47 -12.70 -22.90 -3.51
N LYS A 48 -12.82 -21.65 -3.93
CA LYS A 48 -13.05 -21.27 -5.32
C LYS A 48 -11.73 -21.13 -6.09
N PRO A 49 -11.73 -21.37 -7.41
CA PRO A 49 -10.60 -21.04 -8.27
C PRO A 49 -10.23 -19.55 -8.19
N LYS A 50 -8.95 -19.21 -8.40
CA LYS A 50 -8.46 -17.82 -8.29
C LYS A 50 -9.18 -16.85 -9.23
N GLY A 51 -9.52 -17.26 -10.43
CA GLY A 51 -10.26 -16.46 -11.42
C GLY A 51 -11.79 -16.49 -11.28
N TRP A 52 -12.32 -17.11 -10.24
CA TRP A 52 -13.78 -17.14 -10.04
C TRP A 52 -14.32 -15.73 -9.80
N VAL A 53 -15.38 -15.39 -10.52
CA VAL A 53 -16.07 -14.10 -10.35
C VAL A 53 -16.93 -14.14 -9.10
N ASP A 54 -16.90 -13.08 -8.32
CA ASP A 54 -17.76 -12.94 -7.13
C ASP A 54 -19.24 -12.99 -7.53
N ALA A 55 -20.07 -13.58 -6.68
CA ALA A 55 -21.46 -13.87 -7.02
C ALA A 55 -22.30 -12.64 -7.38
N ASP A 56 -21.98 -11.49 -6.80
CA ASP A 56 -22.63 -10.20 -7.05
C ASP A 56 -22.08 -9.51 -8.31
N ALA A 57 -20.91 -9.89 -8.80
CA ALA A 57 -20.22 -9.31 -9.97
C ALA A 57 -20.39 -7.77 -10.09
N PRO A 58 -20.05 -6.99 -9.06
CA PRO A 58 -20.47 -5.58 -8.96
C PRO A 58 -19.85 -4.68 -10.02
N LEU A 59 -18.77 -5.10 -10.66
CA LEU A 59 -18.11 -4.36 -11.76
C LEU A 59 -18.26 -5.05 -13.12
N ALA A 60 -19.31 -5.87 -13.31
CA ALA A 60 -19.61 -6.45 -14.61
C ALA A 60 -19.77 -5.36 -15.68
N GLY A 61 -19.02 -5.50 -16.78
CA GLY A 61 -19.00 -4.51 -17.87
C GLY A 61 -18.10 -3.30 -17.67
N HIS A 62 -17.47 -3.15 -16.49
CA HIS A 62 -16.52 -2.05 -16.23
C HIS A 62 -15.10 -2.41 -16.64
N THR A 63 -14.32 -1.40 -17.00
CA THR A 63 -12.93 -1.54 -17.45
C THR A 63 -12.00 -0.70 -16.59
N LEU A 64 -10.97 -1.34 -16.01
CA LEU A 64 -9.86 -0.71 -15.32
C LEU A 64 -8.71 -0.49 -16.30
N ALA A 65 -8.28 0.76 -16.47
CA ALA A 65 -7.00 1.06 -17.11
C ALA A 65 -5.88 1.10 -16.08
N MET A 66 -4.81 0.34 -16.30
CA MET A 66 -3.62 0.35 -15.46
C MET A 66 -2.45 0.99 -16.21
N ILE A 67 -1.96 2.11 -15.73
CA ILE A 67 -0.83 2.85 -16.30
C ILE A 67 0.41 2.62 -15.44
N PHE A 68 1.47 2.05 -16.04
CA PHE A 68 2.72 1.75 -15.36
C PHE A 68 3.88 2.54 -15.96
N GLU A 69 4.29 3.62 -15.32
CA GLU A 69 5.58 4.27 -15.59
C GLU A 69 6.72 3.57 -14.85
N LYS A 70 6.40 2.90 -13.75
CA LYS A 70 7.32 2.11 -12.93
C LYS A 70 6.85 0.65 -12.87
N ASN A 71 7.69 -0.26 -13.33
CA ASN A 71 7.35 -1.70 -13.39
C ASN A 71 6.99 -2.31 -12.03
N SER A 72 5.99 -3.20 -12.04
CA SER A 72 5.63 -4.00 -10.88
C SER A 72 4.79 -5.22 -11.28
N THR A 73 5.33 -6.40 -11.02
CA THR A 73 4.60 -7.65 -11.24
C THR A 73 3.43 -7.80 -10.26
N ARG A 74 3.67 -7.55 -8.97
CA ARG A 74 2.64 -7.71 -7.92
C ARG A 74 1.46 -6.78 -8.11
N THR A 75 1.70 -5.50 -8.37
CA THR A 75 0.63 -4.52 -8.63
C THR A 75 -0.17 -4.90 -9.88
N ARG A 76 0.53 -5.29 -10.94
CA ARG A 76 -0.08 -5.71 -12.22
C ARG A 76 -1.02 -6.90 -12.03
N VAL A 77 -0.52 -7.98 -11.41
CA VAL A 77 -1.29 -9.20 -11.19
C VAL A 77 -2.43 -8.96 -10.20
N SER A 78 -2.18 -8.27 -9.09
CA SER A 78 -3.20 -8.09 -8.05
C SER A 78 -4.37 -7.23 -8.49
N PHE A 79 -4.14 -6.15 -9.23
CA PHE A 79 -5.23 -5.34 -9.79
C PHE A 79 -5.97 -6.04 -10.93
N ASP A 80 -5.27 -6.75 -11.81
CA ASP A 80 -5.92 -7.54 -12.86
C ASP A 80 -6.83 -8.62 -12.26
N MET A 81 -6.34 -9.35 -11.26
CA MET A 81 -7.16 -10.32 -10.54
C MET A 81 -8.32 -9.66 -9.77
N ALA A 82 -8.09 -8.52 -9.15
CA ALA A 82 -9.13 -7.80 -8.42
C ALA A 82 -10.31 -7.42 -9.32
N ILE A 83 -10.05 -6.74 -10.43
CA ILE A 83 -11.11 -6.32 -11.34
C ILE A 83 -11.84 -7.51 -11.98
N ARG A 84 -11.12 -8.58 -12.37
CA ARG A 84 -11.72 -9.81 -12.93
C ARG A 84 -12.61 -10.52 -11.92
N GLN A 85 -12.18 -10.63 -10.67
CA GLN A 85 -13.00 -11.22 -9.61
C GLN A 85 -14.27 -10.41 -9.34
N LEU A 86 -14.26 -9.11 -9.58
CA LEU A 86 -15.44 -8.25 -9.51
C LEU A 86 -16.30 -8.26 -10.79
N GLY A 87 -15.92 -9.04 -11.79
CA GLY A 87 -16.67 -9.19 -13.05
C GLY A 87 -16.26 -8.24 -14.16
N GLY A 88 -15.28 -7.36 -13.93
CA GLY A 88 -14.80 -6.40 -14.91
C GLY A 88 -13.62 -6.90 -15.74
N THR A 89 -13.04 -6.00 -16.51
CA THR A 89 -11.88 -6.24 -17.37
C THR A 89 -10.78 -5.22 -17.10
N SER A 90 -9.57 -5.49 -17.57
CA SER A 90 -8.44 -4.58 -17.43
C SER A 90 -7.74 -4.32 -18.75
N LEU A 91 -7.15 -3.12 -18.87
CA LEU A 91 -6.18 -2.74 -19.87
C LEU A 91 -4.89 -2.38 -19.18
N ILE A 92 -3.76 -2.90 -19.67
CA ILE A 92 -2.44 -2.62 -19.10
C ILE A 92 -1.64 -1.78 -20.10
N LEU A 93 -1.23 -0.59 -19.66
CA LEU A 93 -0.47 0.36 -20.45
C LEU A 93 0.90 0.58 -19.80
N ASP A 94 1.95 0.16 -20.50
CA ASP A 94 3.33 0.43 -20.05
C ASP A 94 3.77 1.81 -20.53
N GLY A 95 4.27 2.64 -19.63
CA GLY A 95 4.75 3.99 -19.92
C GLY A 95 5.80 4.02 -21.04
N ALA A 96 6.70 3.04 -21.07
CA ALA A 96 7.72 2.95 -22.13
C ALA A 96 7.15 2.73 -23.55
N THR A 97 5.94 2.19 -23.65
CA THR A 97 5.28 1.87 -24.93
C THR A 97 4.07 2.75 -25.23
N SER A 98 3.57 3.49 -24.23
CA SER A 98 2.45 4.41 -24.37
C SER A 98 2.91 5.83 -24.80
N GLN A 99 1.99 6.62 -25.35
CA GLN A 99 2.23 8.02 -25.67
C GLN A 99 2.58 8.85 -24.45
N LEU A 100 2.02 8.53 -23.28
CA LEU A 100 2.32 9.22 -22.02
C LEU A 100 3.82 9.21 -21.73
N GLY A 101 4.48 8.05 -21.88
CA GLY A 101 5.94 7.92 -21.76
C GLY A 101 6.74 8.53 -22.90
N ARG A 102 6.06 9.02 -23.96
CA ARG A 102 6.66 9.63 -25.15
C ARG A 102 6.37 11.12 -25.27
N GLY A 103 5.91 11.76 -24.18
CA GLY A 103 5.70 13.20 -24.10
C GLY A 103 4.28 13.67 -24.38
N GLU A 104 3.28 12.77 -24.41
CA GLU A 104 1.88 13.19 -24.35
C GLU A 104 1.63 13.87 -22.99
N PRO A 105 0.96 15.03 -22.96
CA PRO A 105 0.57 15.66 -21.70
C PRO A 105 -0.32 14.74 -20.85
N VAL A 106 -0.11 14.74 -19.55
CA VAL A 106 -0.93 13.93 -18.61
C VAL A 106 -2.40 14.31 -18.70
N GLU A 107 -2.70 15.60 -18.88
CA GLU A 107 -4.05 16.13 -19.10
C GLU A 107 -4.74 15.45 -20.29
N ASP A 108 -4.06 15.37 -21.44
CA ASP A 108 -4.63 14.75 -22.65
C ASP A 108 -4.87 13.26 -22.44
N ALA A 109 -3.91 12.54 -21.84
CA ALA A 109 -4.05 11.13 -21.51
C ALA A 109 -5.25 10.90 -20.57
N ALA A 110 -5.42 11.73 -19.54
CA ALA A 110 -6.54 11.66 -18.61
C ALA A 110 -7.89 11.83 -19.32
N GLN A 111 -7.99 12.81 -20.21
CA GLN A 111 -9.21 13.08 -21.00
C GLN A 111 -9.57 11.90 -21.91
N VAL A 112 -8.58 11.36 -22.63
CA VAL A 112 -8.78 10.22 -23.54
C VAL A 112 -9.19 8.97 -22.77
N MET A 113 -8.44 8.62 -21.72
CA MET A 113 -8.70 7.43 -20.93
C MET A 113 -10.07 7.47 -20.23
N SER A 114 -10.48 8.63 -19.76
CA SER A 114 -11.80 8.82 -19.12
C SER A 114 -12.98 8.54 -20.06
N ARG A 115 -12.78 8.57 -21.38
CA ARG A 115 -13.82 8.25 -22.38
C ARG A 115 -13.82 6.80 -22.80
N MET A 116 -12.80 6.03 -22.42
CA MET A 116 -12.61 4.64 -22.84
C MET A 116 -12.64 3.65 -21.66
N CYS A 117 -12.44 4.11 -20.44
CA CYS A 117 -12.37 3.28 -19.25
C CYS A 117 -13.20 3.88 -18.12
N ASP A 118 -13.55 3.06 -17.14
CA ASP A 118 -14.42 3.46 -16.02
C ASP A 118 -13.64 3.84 -14.77
N VAL A 119 -12.40 3.38 -14.66
CA VAL A 119 -11.49 3.68 -13.55
C VAL A 119 -10.04 3.57 -14.04
N ILE A 120 -9.17 4.42 -13.52
CA ILE A 120 -7.74 4.48 -13.83
C ILE A 120 -6.94 4.13 -12.57
N MET A 121 -5.98 3.23 -12.68
CA MET A 121 -4.89 3.06 -11.71
C MET A 121 -3.60 3.53 -12.36
N ILE A 122 -2.85 4.39 -11.67
CA ILE A 122 -1.55 4.85 -12.13
C ILE A 122 -0.47 4.53 -11.11
N ARG A 123 0.64 3.95 -11.58
CA ARG A 123 1.87 3.74 -10.83
C ARG A 123 2.98 4.53 -11.50
N THR A 124 3.43 5.58 -10.82
CA THR A 124 4.34 6.59 -11.37
C THR A 124 5.47 6.90 -10.39
N PHE A 125 6.37 7.79 -10.78
CA PHE A 125 7.45 8.28 -9.91
C PHE A 125 6.98 9.48 -9.09
N GLU A 126 6.48 10.52 -9.76
CA GLU A 126 6.14 11.79 -9.13
C GLU A 126 4.67 11.86 -8.72
N GLU A 127 4.43 12.28 -7.49
CA GLU A 127 3.05 12.48 -7.01
C GLU A 127 2.32 13.55 -7.82
N ALA A 128 3.04 14.54 -8.35
CA ALA A 128 2.48 15.56 -9.24
C ALA A 128 1.79 14.96 -10.48
N THR A 129 2.36 13.91 -11.08
CA THR A 129 1.76 13.20 -12.21
C THR A 129 0.44 12.52 -11.83
N LEU A 130 0.39 11.91 -10.65
CA LEU A 130 -0.85 11.32 -10.12
C LEU A 130 -1.92 12.39 -9.90
N LEU A 131 -1.55 13.52 -9.30
CA LEU A 131 -2.48 14.62 -9.01
C LEU A 131 -3.01 15.27 -10.29
N GLU A 132 -2.15 15.49 -11.29
CA GLU A 132 -2.54 16.01 -12.59
C GLU A 132 -3.49 15.04 -13.33
N MET A 133 -3.19 13.74 -13.30
CA MET A 133 -4.09 12.72 -13.85
C MET A 133 -5.49 12.80 -13.21
N ALA A 134 -5.54 12.91 -11.89
CA ALA A 134 -6.78 12.97 -11.15
C ALA A 134 -7.55 14.29 -11.33
N GLU A 135 -6.85 15.40 -11.53
CA GLU A 135 -7.47 16.71 -11.79
C GLU A 135 -8.22 16.72 -13.13
N HIS A 136 -7.65 16.07 -14.16
CA HIS A 136 -8.18 16.10 -15.52
C HIS A 136 -9.03 14.87 -15.88
N ALA A 137 -8.95 13.78 -15.12
CA ALA A 137 -9.80 12.62 -15.33
C ALA A 137 -11.24 12.88 -14.88
N THR A 138 -12.21 12.34 -15.61
CA THR A 138 -13.64 12.34 -15.26
C THR A 138 -14.09 11.02 -14.65
N VAL A 139 -13.16 10.08 -14.48
CA VAL A 139 -13.34 8.78 -13.82
C VAL A 139 -12.43 8.72 -12.59
N PRO A 140 -12.71 7.83 -11.61
CA PRO A 140 -11.85 7.67 -10.45
C PRO A 140 -10.41 7.32 -10.82
N VAL A 141 -9.46 7.86 -10.06
CA VAL A 141 -8.03 7.58 -10.20
C VAL A 141 -7.51 6.95 -8.90
N ILE A 142 -6.84 5.82 -9.03
CA ILE A 142 -6.26 5.07 -7.91
C ILE A 142 -4.73 5.20 -7.94
N ASN A 143 -4.15 5.57 -6.80
CA ASN A 143 -2.72 5.58 -6.59
C ASN A 143 -2.17 4.15 -6.47
N GLY A 144 -1.54 3.66 -7.52
CA GLY A 144 -0.86 2.35 -7.53
C GLY A 144 0.53 2.36 -6.88
N LEU A 145 1.13 3.50 -6.75
CA LEU A 145 2.35 3.90 -6.05
C LEU A 145 2.92 5.19 -6.65
N THR A 146 3.48 6.02 -5.80
CA THR A 146 4.42 7.09 -6.17
C THR A 146 5.73 6.95 -5.40
N ASN A 147 6.70 7.83 -5.63
CA ASN A 147 7.90 7.89 -4.79
C ASN A 147 7.60 8.34 -3.36
N ARG A 148 6.43 8.95 -3.11
CA ARG A 148 6.03 9.45 -1.78
C ARG A 148 5.12 8.52 -1.01
N THR A 149 4.25 7.74 -1.68
CA THR A 149 3.24 6.92 -1.01
C THR A 149 2.93 5.62 -1.74
N HIS A 150 2.43 4.63 -0.99
CA HIS A 150 1.95 3.35 -1.50
C HIS A 150 0.71 2.87 -0.73
N PRO A 151 -0.44 3.56 -0.87
CA PRO A 151 -1.62 3.33 -0.03
C PRO A 151 -2.24 1.95 -0.18
N CYS A 152 -2.25 1.38 -1.38
CA CYS A 152 -2.80 0.04 -1.62
C CYS A 152 -2.05 -1.05 -0.85
N GLN A 153 -0.73 -0.88 -0.66
CA GLN A 153 0.07 -1.81 0.15
C GLN A 153 -0.39 -1.79 1.60
N ILE A 154 -0.56 -0.61 2.18
CA ILE A 154 -0.91 -0.48 3.59
C ILE A 154 -2.32 -1.01 3.89
N MET A 155 -3.25 -0.90 2.96
CA MET A 155 -4.58 -1.50 3.09
C MET A 155 -4.48 -3.03 3.20
N ALA A 156 -3.62 -3.65 2.39
CA ALA A 156 -3.35 -5.09 2.47
C ALA A 156 -2.64 -5.47 3.78
N ASP A 157 -1.71 -4.64 4.24
CA ASP A 157 -0.94 -4.89 5.46
C ASP A 157 -1.85 -4.85 6.70
N ILE A 158 -2.71 -3.84 6.79
CA ILE A 158 -3.66 -3.72 7.89
C ILE A 158 -4.68 -4.85 7.85
N MET A 159 -5.24 -5.15 6.68
CA MET A 159 -6.13 -6.30 6.50
C MET A 159 -5.47 -7.59 7.01
N THR A 160 -4.23 -7.83 6.62
CA THR A 160 -3.49 -9.03 7.01
C THR A 160 -3.27 -9.10 8.52
N PHE A 161 -2.86 -7.98 9.13
CA PHE A 161 -2.72 -7.92 10.58
C PHE A 161 -4.05 -8.22 11.28
N GLU A 162 -5.14 -7.59 10.85
CA GLU A 162 -6.45 -7.76 11.49
C GLU A 162 -7.03 -9.16 11.33
N GLU A 163 -6.76 -9.85 10.23
CA GLU A 163 -7.12 -11.26 10.05
C GLU A 163 -6.43 -12.18 11.06
N HIS A 164 -5.19 -11.87 11.46
CA HIS A 164 -4.40 -12.70 12.36
C HIS A 164 -4.52 -12.30 13.84
N ASN A 165 -4.60 -11.01 14.13
CA ASN A 165 -4.46 -10.46 15.48
C ASN A 165 -5.62 -9.56 15.93
N GLY A 166 -6.69 -9.44 15.12
CA GLY A 166 -7.80 -8.54 15.40
C GLY A 166 -7.44 -7.06 15.16
N PRO A 167 -8.30 -6.13 15.58
CA PRO A 167 -8.18 -4.70 15.26
C PRO A 167 -6.80 -4.12 15.54
N ILE A 168 -6.26 -3.37 14.57
CA ILE A 168 -4.95 -2.71 14.71
C ILE A 168 -5.00 -1.49 15.65
N LYS A 169 -6.18 -0.96 15.91
CA LYS A 169 -6.36 0.17 16.84
C LYS A 169 -5.70 -0.08 18.18
N GLY A 170 -4.90 0.88 18.65
CA GLY A 170 -4.18 0.81 19.93
C GLY A 170 -2.99 -0.13 19.94
N LYS A 171 -2.64 -0.76 18.82
CA LYS A 171 -1.47 -1.64 18.70
C LYS A 171 -0.20 -0.85 18.46
N LYS A 172 0.94 -1.49 18.73
CA LYS A 172 2.27 -0.93 18.46
C LYS A 172 2.85 -1.56 17.20
N VAL A 173 3.06 -0.73 16.18
CA VAL A 173 3.70 -1.09 14.92
C VAL A 173 5.11 -0.51 14.90
N VAL A 174 6.10 -1.32 14.60
CA VAL A 174 7.49 -0.91 14.48
C VAL A 174 7.97 -1.11 13.05
N TRP A 175 8.42 -0.03 12.44
CA TRP A 175 9.12 -0.05 11.16
C TRP A 175 10.62 -0.03 11.39
N SER A 176 11.36 -0.95 10.77
CA SER A 176 12.81 -1.02 10.83
C SER A 176 13.43 -0.85 9.45
N GLY A 177 14.15 0.25 9.24
CA GLY A 177 14.87 0.51 8.00
C GLY A 177 14.82 1.93 7.49
N ASP A 178 14.61 2.08 6.19
CA ASP A 178 14.55 3.38 5.48
C ASP A 178 13.18 4.04 5.62
N GLY A 179 13.15 5.34 5.86
CA GLY A 179 11.93 6.15 5.90
C GLY A 179 11.36 6.43 4.51
N ASN A 180 11.03 5.37 3.77
CA ASN A 180 10.59 5.40 2.37
C ASN A 180 9.09 5.68 2.18
N ASN A 181 8.60 5.53 0.95
CA ASN A 181 7.20 5.74 0.58
C ASN A 181 6.22 4.76 1.25
N VAL A 182 6.65 3.54 1.55
CA VAL A 182 5.82 2.56 2.28
C VAL A 182 5.68 3.01 3.73
N PHE A 183 6.79 3.44 4.37
CA PHE A 183 6.73 4.04 5.70
C PHE A 183 5.81 5.27 5.74
N ALA A 184 5.90 6.16 4.75
CA ALA A 184 5.04 7.33 4.67
C ALA A 184 3.55 6.95 4.70
N SER A 185 3.17 5.90 3.98
CA SER A 185 1.80 5.40 4.00
C SER A 185 1.41 4.79 5.35
N PHE A 186 2.34 4.12 6.05
CA PHE A 186 2.12 3.68 7.44
C PHE A 186 1.90 4.86 8.39
N ALA A 187 2.67 5.95 8.25
CA ALA A 187 2.51 7.14 9.07
C ALA A 187 1.12 7.78 8.90
N HIS A 188 0.63 7.86 7.67
CA HIS A 188 -0.71 8.33 7.40
C HIS A 188 -1.78 7.38 7.97
N ALA A 189 -1.59 6.07 7.80
CA ALA A 189 -2.52 5.07 8.33
C ALA A 189 -2.56 5.06 9.85
N ALA A 190 -1.44 5.30 10.53
CA ALA A 190 -1.36 5.33 12.00
C ALA A 190 -2.36 6.31 12.60
N LYS A 191 -2.51 7.47 11.97
CA LYS A 191 -3.51 8.48 12.39
C LYS A 191 -4.94 8.02 12.12
N GLN A 192 -5.19 7.38 10.97
CA GLN A 192 -6.53 6.97 10.57
C GLN A 192 -7.05 5.78 11.38
N PHE A 193 -6.18 4.83 11.69
CA PHE A 193 -6.53 3.60 12.40
C PHE A 193 -6.22 3.65 13.90
N ASP A 194 -5.66 4.78 14.39
CA ASP A 194 -5.34 5.01 15.80
C ASP A 194 -4.42 3.92 16.39
N PHE A 195 -3.27 3.69 15.73
CA PHE A 195 -2.20 2.84 16.24
C PHE A 195 -0.89 3.61 16.46
N GLU A 196 -0.05 3.13 17.38
CA GLU A 196 1.28 3.67 17.60
C GLU A 196 2.22 3.22 16.49
N LEU A 197 2.89 4.16 15.82
CA LEU A 197 3.94 3.87 14.85
C LEU A 197 5.30 4.32 15.38
N VAL A 198 6.24 3.39 15.43
CA VAL A 198 7.62 3.64 15.81
C VAL A 198 8.54 3.42 14.62
N PHE A 199 9.29 4.44 14.25
CA PHE A 199 10.36 4.36 13.27
C PHE A 199 11.68 4.03 13.96
N THR A 200 12.38 3.01 13.48
CA THR A 200 13.77 2.72 13.85
C THR A 200 14.62 2.60 12.59
N GLY A 201 15.56 3.49 12.47
CA GLY A 201 16.44 3.62 11.31
C GLY A 201 17.53 4.65 11.55
N PRO A 202 18.52 4.75 10.65
CA PRO A 202 19.58 5.75 10.75
C PRO A 202 19.05 7.15 10.45
N GLU A 203 19.59 8.16 11.10
CA GLU A 203 19.20 9.57 10.92
C GLU A 203 19.30 10.03 9.47
N THR A 204 20.27 9.47 8.72
CA THR A 204 20.48 9.80 7.29
C THR A 204 19.38 9.29 6.36
N LEU A 205 18.49 8.45 6.88
CA LEU A 205 17.36 7.86 6.15
C LEU A 205 16.03 8.14 6.87
N ASP A 206 15.98 9.22 7.62
CA ASP A 206 14.76 9.66 8.29
C ASP A 206 13.63 9.91 7.29
N PRO A 207 12.38 9.66 7.71
CA PRO A 207 11.21 10.01 6.91
C PRO A 207 11.14 11.52 6.62
N GLU A 208 10.36 11.89 5.61
CA GLU A 208 10.11 13.29 5.28
C GLU A 208 9.53 14.07 6.47
N ARG A 209 9.98 15.30 6.69
CA ARG A 209 9.47 16.19 7.75
C ARG A 209 7.97 16.44 7.72
N ALA A 210 7.36 16.31 6.54
CA ALA A 210 5.91 16.43 6.40
C ALA A 210 5.13 15.38 7.22
N LEU A 211 5.79 14.30 7.64
CA LEU A 211 5.23 13.24 8.47
C LEU A 211 5.43 13.43 9.97
N ASP A 212 6.13 14.51 10.39
CA ASP A 212 6.41 14.78 11.80
C ASP A 212 5.10 14.81 12.61
N GLY A 213 5.13 14.16 13.78
CA GLY A 213 3.96 14.04 14.66
C GLY A 213 3.03 12.86 14.36
N LEU A 214 3.23 12.14 13.23
CA LEU A 214 2.46 10.93 12.90
C LEU A 214 3.13 9.65 13.42
N TYR A 215 4.37 9.73 13.87
CA TYR A 215 5.15 8.60 14.36
C TYR A 215 6.13 9.06 15.45
N ARG A 216 6.70 8.08 16.13
CA ARG A 216 7.78 8.27 17.12
C ARG A 216 9.06 7.62 16.60
N THR A 217 10.20 8.23 16.84
CA THR A 217 11.50 7.67 16.50
C THR A 217 12.16 7.04 17.73
N GLU A 218 12.67 5.82 17.57
CA GLU A 218 13.55 5.14 18.49
C GLU A 218 14.74 4.56 17.69
N ARG A 219 15.94 5.08 17.97
CA ARG A 219 17.13 4.72 17.17
C ARG A 219 17.69 3.33 17.46
N ASP A 220 17.51 2.83 18.67
CA ASP A 220 17.91 1.47 19.02
C ASP A 220 16.77 0.49 18.63
N PRO A 221 16.98 -0.34 17.60
CA PRO A 221 15.97 -1.29 17.19
C PRO A 221 15.59 -2.28 18.29
N ASN A 222 16.51 -2.61 19.18
CA ASN A 222 16.26 -3.51 20.32
C ASN A 222 15.28 -2.91 21.34
N ILE A 223 15.30 -1.58 21.49
CA ILE A 223 14.33 -0.85 22.33
C ILE A 223 13.03 -0.65 21.57
N ALA A 224 13.13 -0.27 20.30
CA ALA A 224 11.96 0.01 19.45
C ALA A 224 10.97 -1.16 19.42
N VAL A 225 11.45 -2.39 19.23
CA VAL A 225 10.60 -3.58 19.06
C VAL A 225 10.03 -4.13 20.36
N GLN A 226 10.47 -3.65 21.54
CA GLN A 226 9.92 -4.14 22.81
C GLN A 226 8.42 -3.91 22.87
N GLY A 227 7.67 -4.99 23.07
CA GLY A 227 6.21 -4.94 23.15
C GLY A 227 5.52 -4.63 21.83
N ALA A 228 6.20 -4.73 20.68
CA ALA A 228 5.58 -4.57 19.38
C ALA A 228 4.57 -5.67 19.07
N ASP A 229 3.45 -5.28 18.50
CA ASP A 229 2.43 -6.19 17.94
C ASP A 229 2.71 -6.54 16.49
N LEU A 230 3.37 -5.64 15.76
CA LEU A 230 3.72 -5.80 14.35
C LEU A 230 5.11 -5.21 14.10
N VAL A 231 5.94 -5.96 13.40
CA VAL A 231 7.25 -5.50 12.89
C VAL A 231 7.21 -5.52 11.37
N VAL A 232 7.59 -4.40 10.77
CA VAL A 232 7.56 -4.21 9.31
C VAL A 232 8.92 -3.73 8.82
N THR A 233 9.34 -4.23 7.68
CA THR A 233 10.51 -3.72 6.96
C THR A 233 10.26 -3.75 5.45
N ASP A 234 11.16 -3.13 4.72
CA ASP A 234 11.16 -3.12 3.26
C ASP A 234 12.60 -3.24 2.75
N THR A 235 12.74 -3.48 1.46
CA THR A 235 14.04 -3.59 0.81
C THR A 235 14.92 -2.36 1.05
N TRP A 236 16.18 -2.59 1.37
CA TRP A 236 17.14 -1.50 1.58
C TRP A 236 17.58 -0.82 0.30
N VAL A 237 17.54 -1.57 -0.80
CA VAL A 237 18.03 -1.12 -2.10
C VAL A 237 17.01 -1.45 -3.16
N SER A 238 16.57 -0.43 -3.88
CA SER A 238 15.69 -0.63 -5.03
C SER A 238 16.46 -1.32 -6.18
N MET A 239 15.76 -2.11 -6.99
CA MET A 239 16.34 -2.70 -8.20
C MET A 239 16.87 -1.66 -9.20
N HIS A 240 16.47 -0.40 -9.04
CA HIS A 240 16.87 0.71 -9.89
C HIS A 240 18.03 1.54 -9.32
N ASP A 241 18.50 1.23 -8.10
CA ASP A 241 19.58 1.97 -7.46
C ASP A 241 20.95 1.60 -8.06
N PRO A 242 21.86 2.59 -8.29
CA PRO A 242 23.21 2.34 -8.76
C PRO A 242 23.99 1.45 -7.77
N GLN A 243 24.91 0.62 -8.29
CA GLN A 243 25.75 -0.26 -7.46
C GLN A 243 26.51 0.50 -6.36
N SER A 244 26.96 1.71 -6.64
CA SER A 244 27.65 2.55 -5.65
C SER A 244 26.75 2.99 -4.48
N ALA A 245 25.44 3.06 -4.67
CA ALA A 245 24.48 3.37 -3.62
C ALA A 245 24.23 2.15 -2.70
N ARG A 246 24.35 0.93 -3.23
CA ARG A 246 24.09 -0.33 -2.49
C ARG A 246 24.98 -0.48 -1.27
N GLU A 247 26.29 -0.39 -1.44
CA GLU A 247 27.25 -0.57 -0.33
C GLU A 247 27.01 0.46 0.79
N ARG A 248 26.76 1.73 0.41
CA ARG A 248 26.46 2.78 1.38
C ARG A 248 25.17 2.49 2.14
N ARG A 249 24.11 2.08 1.46
CA ARG A 249 22.84 1.69 2.08
C ARG A 249 22.98 0.52 3.02
N HIS A 250 23.69 -0.54 2.61
CA HIS A 250 23.98 -1.70 3.44
C HIS A 250 24.76 -1.30 4.71
N ASN A 251 25.76 -0.43 4.59
CA ASN A 251 26.51 0.05 5.73
C ASN A 251 25.67 0.87 6.72
N GLN A 252 24.74 1.69 6.20
CA GLN A 252 23.83 2.48 7.02
C GLN A 252 22.75 1.64 7.74
N LEU A 253 22.26 0.59 7.09
CA LEU A 253 21.10 -0.18 7.53
C LEU A 253 21.43 -1.50 8.23
N ARG A 254 22.67 -1.94 8.20
CA ARG A 254 23.15 -3.21 8.79
C ARG A 254 22.66 -3.44 10.23
N GLY A 255 22.64 -2.40 11.06
CA GLY A 255 22.17 -2.48 12.44
C GLY A 255 20.65 -2.58 12.61
N TYR A 256 19.90 -2.46 11.52
CA TYR A 256 18.44 -2.44 11.51
C TYR A 256 17.81 -3.68 10.86
N GLN A 257 18.63 -4.71 10.58
CA GLN A 257 18.14 -5.99 10.06
C GLN A 257 17.12 -6.61 11.03
N VAL A 258 16.01 -7.07 10.48
CA VAL A 258 15.03 -7.86 11.25
C VAL A 258 15.50 -9.32 11.25
N ASN A 259 15.90 -9.82 12.40
CA ASN A 259 16.38 -11.17 12.64
C ASN A 259 15.66 -11.79 13.83
N ASP A 260 15.96 -13.07 14.11
CA ASP A 260 15.30 -13.81 15.19
C ASP A 260 15.50 -13.17 16.56
N ALA A 261 16.70 -12.64 16.82
CA ALA A 261 17.02 -11.98 18.09
C ALA A 261 16.19 -10.68 18.27
N LEU A 262 15.93 -9.96 17.19
CA LEU A 262 15.09 -8.77 17.22
C LEU A 262 13.62 -9.15 17.42
N MET A 263 13.11 -10.12 16.65
CA MET A 263 11.73 -10.59 16.76
C MET A 263 11.42 -11.18 18.14
N ALA A 264 12.38 -11.83 18.78
CA ALA A 264 12.21 -12.37 20.14
C ALA A 264 11.94 -11.30 21.22
N LYS A 265 12.22 -10.02 20.94
CA LYS A 265 11.95 -8.89 21.84
C LYS A 265 10.58 -8.26 21.63
N ALA A 266 9.93 -8.55 20.51
CA ALA A 266 8.53 -8.21 20.29
C ALA A 266 7.61 -9.13 21.10
N LYS A 267 6.30 -8.88 21.07
CA LYS A 267 5.35 -9.81 21.68
C LYS A 267 5.45 -11.20 21.05
N SER A 268 5.16 -12.23 21.80
CA SER A 268 5.24 -13.63 21.34
C SER A 268 4.29 -13.92 20.16
N ASP A 269 3.18 -13.22 20.08
CA ASP A 269 2.18 -13.28 19.01
C ASP A 269 2.36 -12.17 17.94
N ALA A 270 3.43 -11.38 18.02
CA ALA A 270 3.73 -10.34 17.05
C ALA A 270 3.85 -10.93 15.64
N LYS A 271 3.40 -10.17 14.65
CA LYS A 271 3.52 -10.53 13.23
C LYS A 271 4.64 -9.75 12.56
N PHE A 272 5.14 -10.33 11.48
CA PHE A 272 6.15 -9.73 10.60
C PHE A 272 5.58 -9.56 9.20
N LEU A 273 5.75 -8.37 8.62
CA LEU A 273 5.34 -8.01 7.27
C LEU A 273 6.53 -7.49 6.44
N HIS A 274 6.49 -7.78 5.16
CA HIS A 274 7.40 -7.27 4.14
C HIS A 274 6.66 -7.24 2.79
N CYS A 275 6.59 -6.07 2.18
CA CYS A 275 5.83 -5.88 0.94
C CYS A 275 6.39 -6.62 -0.28
N LEU A 276 7.59 -7.20 -0.19
CA LEU A 276 8.32 -7.89 -1.25
C LEU A 276 8.65 -6.98 -2.47
N PRO A 277 9.70 -7.27 -3.26
CA PRO A 277 10.63 -8.40 -3.11
C PRO A 277 11.55 -8.24 -1.90
N ALA A 278 11.90 -9.34 -1.24
CA ALA A 278 12.86 -9.34 -0.14
C ALA A 278 14.26 -9.72 -0.62
N HIS A 279 15.30 -9.06 -0.09
CA HIS A 279 16.68 -9.47 -0.24
C HIS A 279 17.09 -10.26 1.03
N ARG A 280 16.93 -11.58 0.93
CA ARG A 280 17.16 -12.51 2.04
C ARG A 280 18.57 -12.37 2.62
N GLY A 281 18.65 -12.21 3.94
CA GLY A 281 19.91 -11.98 4.64
C GLY A 281 20.36 -10.51 4.67
N GLU A 282 19.66 -9.60 3.99
CA GLU A 282 19.87 -8.16 4.06
C GLU A 282 18.92 -7.54 5.09
N GLU A 283 17.77 -7.02 4.67
CA GLU A 283 16.80 -6.36 5.56
C GLU A 283 16.09 -7.31 6.53
N ALA A 284 15.97 -8.59 6.16
CA ALA A 284 15.42 -9.63 7.02
C ALA A 284 16.15 -10.98 6.75
N THR A 285 16.25 -11.79 7.79
CA THR A 285 16.81 -13.15 7.67
C THR A 285 15.79 -14.13 7.10
N ASP A 286 16.27 -15.22 6.49
CA ASP A 286 15.40 -16.30 6.00
C ASP A 286 14.51 -16.87 7.10
N SER A 287 15.06 -17.03 8.30
CA SER A 287 14.34 -17.55 9.46
C SER A 287 13.18 -16.65 9.90
N VAL A 288 13.29 -15.34 9.71
CA VAL A 288 12.19 -14.39 9.96
C VAL A 288 11.18 -14.41 8.82
N LEU A 289 11.63 -14.33 7.57
CA LEU A 289 10.77 -14.34 6.39
C LEU A 289 9.89 -15.59 6.29
N ASP A 290 10.46 -16.75 6.62
CA ASP A 290 9.79 -18.06 6.54
C ASP A 290 9.34 -18.58 7.91
N GLY A 291 9.54 -17.78 8.97
CA GLY A 291 9.24 -18.16 10.34
C GLY A 291 7.76 -18.07 10.72
N PRO A 292 7.38 -18.54 11.91
CA PRO A 292 5.98 -18.65 12.33
C PRO A 292 5.29 -17.31 12.58
N GLN A 293 6.03 -16.23 12.76
CA GLN A 293 5.49 -14.88 12.93
C GLN A 293 5.30 -14.15 11.59
N SER A 294 5.90 -14.67 10.51
CA SER A 294 5.77 -14.09 9.17
C SER A 294 4.40 -14.37 8.57
N VAL A 295 3.78 -13.32 8.05
CA VAL A 295 2.52 -13.41 7.31
C VAL A 295 2.64 -12.74 5.93
N ILE A 296 3.87 -12.71 5.38
CA ILE A 296 4.18 -12.03 4.11
C ILE A 296 3.45 -12.61 2.90
N TRP A 297 3.10 -13.90 2.93
CA TRP A 297 2.38 -14.53 1.83
C TRP A 297 0.90 -14.17 1.85
N ASP A 298 0.29 -14.08 3.03
CA ASP A 298 -1.07 -13.57 3.22
C ASP A 298 -1.13 -12.09 2.85
N GLU A 299 -0.12 -11.30 3.23
CA GLU A 299 0.05 -9.90 2.86
C GLU A 299 0.06 -9.73 1.33
N ALA A 300 0.83 -10.55 0.61
CA ALA A 300 0.89 -10.52 -0.84
C ALA A 300 -0.45 -10.89 -1.50
N GLU A 301 -1.12 -11.92 -0.99
CA GLU A 301 -2.45 -12.31 -1.47
C GLU A 301 -3.50 -11.22 -1.20
N ASN A 302 -3.47 -10.62 -0.01
CA ASN A 302 -4.41 -9.60 0.41
C ASN A 302 -4.35 -8.31 -0.43
N ARG A 303 -3.29 -8.13 -1.22
CA ARG A 303 -3.27 -7.09 -2.26
C ARG A 303 -4.46 -7.22 -3.21
N ILE A 304 -4.86 -8.44 -3.58
CA ILE A 304 -6.05 -8.66 -4.41
C ILE A 304 -7.31 -8.21 -3.68
N HIS A 305 -7.51 -8.67 -2.47
CA HIS A 305 -8.75 -8.47 -1.72
C HIS A 305 -8.93 -7.01 -1.28
N ALA A 306 -7.88 -6.38 -0.78
CA ALA A 306 -7.90 -4.97 -0.41
C ALA A 306 -8.16 -4.08 -1.64
N GLN A 307 -7.55 -4.39 -2.79
CA GLN A 307 -7.74 -3.62 -4.01
C GLN A 307 -9.13 -3.80 -4.63
N LYS A 308 -9.82 -4.93 -4.39
CA LYS A 308 -11.24 -5.07 -4.74
C LYS A 308 -12.09 -4.02 -4.02
N SER A 309 -11.93 -3.89 -2.73
CA SER A 309 -12.70 -2.93 -1.93
C SER A 309 -12.32 -1.48 -2.26
N ILE A 310 -11.05 -1.22 -2.59
CA ILE A 310 -10.59 0.09 -3.08
C ILE A 310 -11.30 0.43 -4.42
N LEU A 311 -11.38 -0.51 -5.35
CA LEU A 311 -12.09 -0.32 -6.62
C LEU A 311 -13.56 -0.02 -6.39
N LEU A 312 -14.24 -0.78 -5.52
CA LEU A 312 -15.64 -0.57 -5.20
C LEU A 312 -15.89 0.78 -4.54
N TRP A 313 -15.03 1.16 -3.60
CA TRP A 313 -15.12 2.47 -2.95
C TRP A 313 -14.91 3.62 -3.95
N ALA A 314 -13.88 3.53 -4.80
CA ALA A 314 -13.60 4.53 -5.82
C ALA A 314 -14.75 4.69 -6.82
N MET A 315 -15.43 3.61 -7.15
CA MET A 315 -16.59 3.58 -8.05
C MET A 315 -17.91 3.95 -7.35
N GLY A 316 -17.88 4.28 -6.04
CA GLY A 316 -19.09 4.62 -5.27
C GLY A 316 -20.04 3.43 -5.02
N LEU A 317 -19.53 2.21 -5.06
CA LEU A 317 -20.28 0.96 -4.88
C LEU A 317 -20.07 0.31 -3.52
N LEU A 318 -19.22 0.88 -2.69
CA LEU A 318 -19.04 0.51 -1.29
C LEU A 318 -19.63 1.63 -0.45
N GLY A 319 -20.76 1.35 0.19
CA GLY A 319 -21.51 2.30 1.01
C GLY A 319 -21.20 2.21 2.47
#